data_2f8e600b64881a0365c8e448662ed0ea
#
_entry.id   2f8e600b64881a0365c8e448662ed0ea
#
_cell.length_a   1.000
_cell.length_b   1.000
_cell.length_c   1.000
_cell.angle_alpha   90.00
_cell.angle_beta   90.00
_cell.angle_gamma   90.00
#
_symmetry.space_group_name_H-M   'P 1'
#
loop_
_entity.id
_entity.type
_entity.pdbx_description
1 polymer ?
#
loop_
_entity_poly.entity_id
_entity_poly.type
_entity_poly.pdbx_seq_one_letter_code
_entity_poly.pdbx_strand_id
1 'polypeptide(L)'
;MANQISSQTDQTLSLLTSALNIHLNLGQSLIMNTSSLYMSFETIDTQSLSNKLIKQIENAEIQLPSNLQFNSITNSSTLRARSIVQPLASMGNLKSESNTNLSRSVSFSLFDQFENEIPLQVNSLQPIELIIPRDRNLIIPSMSLQNVTQSNSTQHNQIFNLHFINITNSLPVSVHFEIEPLVENMSYLFIYKFDSAPILNSSTSEIDGWTLLCFNYIYFINNEKTIGHQSIIFGLRELNSTETLNFCSNSSNMTLPITNKSFNFTVDYKLRVYTSGCYYLDANNQWKSDGLTVGSLTNHYQTQCFSTHLTTFAGGFIVLPAPINWNYVFSNADFLRNKTIYITLICVCTLYILLMIFARRQDRKDAQKLGVTPLVDNQNSDRYLYQILVFTGHRKDAGTKSKVHFILAGDLGETRVRTLSDSRRDILQRGDIDAFLMAVPKSLGPLNYIHIWHDNTGSNQSASWFLKYILVRDLQRMEKSYFLCQKWFAVEKQDGLIERVLPVADDSEKRQFSYLFSKQAYHNLSEGHLWFSIFSRPPSDRFTRVQRCTCCFVLFLTSMLLNILYYDQSTETQTNTSHNLTFGPLYVTPEQVNFFVFEFFD
;
A
#
# COMPACT_ATOMS: atom_id res chain seq x y z
N MET A 1 16.24 -14.29 -4.05
CA MET A 1 15.54 -15.47 -3.53
C MET A 1 14.31 -15.83 -4.38
N ALA A 2 13.32 -14.97 -4.58
CA ALA A 2 12.15 -15.28 -5.42
C ALA A 2 12.49 -15.65 -6.87
N ASN A 3 13.40 -14.92 -7.53
CA ASN A 3 13.84 -15.23 -8.90
C ASN A 3 14.60 -16.56 -9.02
N GLN A 4 15.32 -16.97 -7.97
CA GLN A 4 15.99 -18.29 -7.95
C GLN A 4 14.98 -19.41 -7.79
N ILE A 5 13.93 -19.21 -6.96
CA ILE A 5 12.85 -20.19 -6.78
C ILE A 5 12.05 -20.32 -8.09
N SER A 6 11.72 -19.22 -8.76
CA SER A 6 11.03 -19.23 -10.06
C SER A 6 11.85 -19.98 -11.11
N SER A 7 13.13 -19.66 -11.26
CA SER A 7 14.03 -20.34 -12.20
C SER A 7 14.20 -21.84 -11.90
N GLN A 8 14.28 -22.22 -10.63
CA GLN A 8 14.33 -23.64 -10.23
C GLN A 8 13.00 -24.35 -10.49
N THR A 9 11.87 -23.67 -10.30
CA THR A 9 10.56 -24.22 -10.61
C THR A 9 10.41 -24.47 -12.11
N ASP A 10 10.83 -23.52 -12.94
CA ASP A 10 10.78 -23.65 -14.40
C ASP A 10 11.69 -24.78 -14.90
N GLN A 11 12.90 -24.93 -14.34
CA GLN A 11 13.79 -26.04 -14.64
C GLN A 11 13.21 -27.39 -14.22
N THR A 12 12.60 -27.45 -13.04
CA THR A 12 11.96 -28.68 -12.55
C THR A 12 10.76 -29.06 -13.41
N LEU A 13 9.95 -28.07 -13.82
CA LEU A 13 8.81 -28.27 -14.72
C LEU A 13 9.28 -28.73 -16.11
N SER A 14 10.38 -28.18 -16.62
CA SER A 14 10.99 -28.60 -17.88
C SER A 14 11.46 -30.06 -17.82
N LEU A 15 12.19 -30.45 -16.76
CA LEU A 15 12.65 -31.84 -16.57
C LEU A 15 11.48 -32.82 -16.41
N LEU A 16 10.44 -32.42 -15.68
CA LEU A 16 9.22 -33.23 -15.52
C LEU A 16 8.50 -33.39 -16.87
N THR A 17 8.45 -32.33 -17.66
CA THR A 17 7.89 -32.33 -19.01
C THR A 17 8.61 -33.33 -19.92
N SER A 18 9.93 -33.30 -19.91
CA SER A 18 10.77 -34.21 -20.69
C SER A 18 10.53 -35.69 -20.32
N ALA A 19 10.48 -35.97 -19.02
CA ALA A 19 10.27 -37.32 -18.53
C ALA A 19 8.87 -37.88 -18.87
N LEU A 20 7.84 -37.04 -18.82
CA LEU A 20 6.47 -37.46 -19.10
C LEU A 20 6.15 -37.56 -20.60
N ASN A 21 6.72 -36.69 -21.42
CA ASN A 21 6.45 -36.63 -22.85
C ASN A 21 7.02 -37.84 -23.62
N ILE A 22 8.05 -38.52 -23.10
CA ILE A 22 8.70 -39.67 -23.76
C ILE A 22 7.70 -40.84 -23.94
N HIS A 23 6.67 -40.92 -23.11
CA HIS A 23 5.73 -42.06 -23.08
C HIS A 23 4.35 -41.79 -23.71
N LEU A 24 4.10 -40.59 -24.25
CA LEU A 24 2.80 -40.23 -24.85
C LEU A 24 2.77 -40.59 -26.36
N ASN A 25 1.81 -41.38 -26.74
CA ASN A 25 1.52 -41.68 -28.15
C ASN A 25 0.70 -40.57 -28.81
N LEU A 26 0.67 -40.54 -30.15
CA LEU A 26 -0.11 -39.58 -30.91
C LEU A 26 -1.58 -39.56 -30.47
N GLY A 27 -2.11 -38.35 -30.16
CA GLY A 27 -3.48 -38.14 -29.68
C GLY A 27 -3.72 -38.47 -28.21
N GLN A 28 -2.69 -38.88 -27.44
CA GLN A 28 -2.78 -39.05 -26.00
C GLN A 28 -2.51 -37.72 -25.29
N SER A 29 -3.29 -37.45 -24.25
CA SER A 29 -3.10 -36.31 -23.35
C SER A 29 -2.92 -36.77 -21.91
N LEU A 30 -1.99 -36.16 -21.20
CA LEU A 30 -1.81 -36.30 -19.76
C LEU A 30 -2.17 -35.00 -19.07
N ILE A 31 -3.13 -35.05 -18.16
CA ILE A 31 -3.58 -33.89 -17.41
C ILE A 31 -3.16 -34.05 -15.94
N MET A 32 -2.50 -33.04 -15.41
CA MET A 32 -2.16 -32.92 -13.99
C MET A 32 -2.92 -31.71 -13.44
N ASN A 33 -3.81 -31.95 -12.52
CA ASN A 33 -4.64 -30.91 -11.91
C ASN A 33 -4.46 -30.94 -10.38
N THR A 34 -4.03 -29.80 -9.83
CA THR A 34 -3.93 -29.57 -8.39
C THR A 34 -4.78 -28.35 -8.03
N SER A 35 -4.92 -28.03 -6.76
CA SER A 35 -5.67 -26.83 -6.31
C SER A 35 -5.13 -25.52 -6.88
N SER A 36 -3.84 -25.46 -7.26
CA SER A 36 -3.17 -24.25 -7.70
C SER A 36 -2.55 -24.31 -9.08
N LEU A 37 -2.37 -25.50 -9.66
CA LEU A 37 -1.66 -25.68 -10.92
C LEU A 37 -2.42 -26.66 -11.80
N TYR A 38 -2.73 -26.25 -13.03
CA TYR A 38 -3.22 -27.12 -14.07
C TYR A 38 -2.15 -27.25 -15.16
N MET A 39 -1.80 -28.47 -15.53
CA MET A 39 -0.86 -28.77 -16.61
C MET A 39 -1.49 -29.82 -17.53
N SER A 40 -1.32 -29.64 -18.84
CA SER A 40 -1.71 -30.61 -19.85
C SER A 40 -0.57 -30.83 -20.83
N PHE A 41 -0.27 -32.09 -21.08
CA PHE A 41 0.71 -32.53 -22.08
C PHE A 41 -0.01 -33.34 -23.16
N GLU A 42 0.33 -33.10 -24.41
CA GLU A 42 -0.33 -33.77 -25.53
C GLU A 42 0.61 -33.91 -26.73
N THR A 43 0.49 -34.99 -27.46
CA THR A 43 1.18 -35.17 -28.73
C THR A 43 0.21 -34.88 -29.88
N ILE A 44 0.52 -33.86 -30.70
CA ILE A 44 -0.32 -33.33 -31.76
C ILE A 44 0.30 -33.67 -33.11
N ASP A 45 -0.54 -34.06 -34.08
CA ASP A 45 -0.09 -34.22 -35.48
C ASP A 45 0.06 -32.84 -36.13
N THR A 46 1.17 -32.63 -36.87
CA THR A 46 1.43 -31.41 -37.66
C THR A 46 0.34 -31.11 -38.67
N GLN A 47 -0.30 -32.15 -39.25
CA GLN A 47 -1.43 -31.97 -40.17
C GLN A 47 -2.67 -31.36 -39.48
N SER A 48 -2.88 -31.65 -38.21
CA SER A 48 -3.99 -31.07 -37.44
C SER A 48 -3.81 -29.57 -37.18
N LEU A 49 -2.56 -29.07 -37.17
CA LEU A 49 -2.24 -27.66 -37.02
C LEU A 49 -2.45 -26.83 -38.29
N SER A 50 -2.66 -27.47 -39.46
CA SER A 50 -3.08 -26.77 -40.69
C SER A 50 -4.50 -26.23 -40.60
N ASN A 51 -5.34 -26.79 -39.77
CA ASN A 51 -6.67 -26.32 -39.45
C ASN A 51 -6.64 -25.41 -38.20
N LYS A 52 -7.71 -24.59 -38.02
CA LYS A 52 -7.88 -23.78 -36.83
C LYS A 52 -7.88 -24.68 -35.60
N LEU A 53 -6.85 -24.59 -34.76
CA LEU A 53 -6.73 -25.38 -33.52
C LEU A 53 -7.30 -24.57 -32.33
N ILE A 54 -8.31 -25.10 -31.70
CA ILE A 54 -8.87 -24.55 -30.47
C ILE A 54 -8.46 -25.50 -29.33
N LYS A 55 -7.71 -24.97 -28.38
CA LYS A 55 -7.28 -25.72 -27.19
C LYS A 55 -7.92 -25.13 -25.96
N GLN A 56 -8.72 -25.93 -25.29
CA GLN A 56 -9.23 -25.61 -23.95
C GLN A 56 -8.26 -26.09 -22.87
N ILE A 57 -7.92 -25.22 -21.94
CA ILE A 57 -7.00 -25.46 -20.86
C ILE A 57 -7.69 -25.05 -19.58
N GLU A 58 -8.30 -25.99 -18.86
CA GLU A 58 -9.20 -25.70 -17.75
C GLU A 58 -10.35 -24.75 -18.18
N ASN A 59 -10.30 -23.49 -17.73
CA ASN A 59 -11.26 -22.43 -18.10
C ASN A 59 -10.65 -21.42 -19.11
N ALA A 60 -9.40 -21.62 -19.50
CA ALA A 60 -8.74 -20.81 -20.51
C ALA A 60 -8.90 -21.43 -21.89
N GLU A 61 -8.88 -20.61 -22.92
CA GLU A 61 -8.94 -21.06 -24.30
C GLU A 61 -7.84 -20.39 -25.12
N ILE A 62 -7.12 -21.19 -25.92
CA ILE A 62 -6.14 -20.71 -26.88
C ILE A 62 -6.56 -21.17 -28.27
N GLN A 63 -6.66 -20.22 -29.17
CA GLN A 63 -7.04 -20.46 -30.55
C GLN A 63 -5.89 -20.06 -31.48
N LEU A 64 -5.31 -21.05 -32.13
CA LEU A 64 -4.27 -20.84 -33.12
C LEU A 64 -4.90 -20.60 -34.52
N PRO A 65 -4.34 -19.67 -35.32
CA PRO A 65 -4.80 -19.45 -36.67
C PRO A 65 -4.56 -20.67 -37.57
N SER A 66 -5.32 -20.77 -38.69
CA SER A 66 -5.09 -21.76 -39.72
C SER A 66 -3.82 -21.44 -40.50
N ASN A 67 -3.24 -22.48 -41.14
CA ASN A 67 -2.05 -22.38 -42.00
C ASN A 67 -0.78 -21.86 -41.34
N LEU A 68 -0.50 -22.34 -40.14
CA LEU A 68 0.77 -22.09 -39.47
C LEU A 68 1.91 -22.70 -40.29
N GLN A 69 2.78 -21.84 -40.85
CA GLN A 69 4.03 -22.30 -41.47
C GLN A 69 5.08 -22.49 -40.41
N PHE A 70 5.31 -23.74 -40.00
CA PHE A 70 6.48 -24.09 -39.22
C PHE A 70 7.69 -24.02 -40.14
N ASN A 71 8.32 -22.84 -40.25
CA ASN A 71 9.48 -22.64 -41.11
C ASN A 71 10.52 -23.72 -40.83
N SER A 72 10.64 -24.67 -41.77
CA SER A 72 11.80 -25.55 -42.09
C SER A 72 12.51 -26.31 -40.95
N ILE A 73 12.01 -26.37 -39.72
CA ILE A 73 12.75 -26.91 -38.57
C ILE A 73 12.34 -28.34 -38.22
N THR A 74 11.19 -28.81 -38.65
CA THR A 74 10.75 -30.15 -38.27
C THR A 74 10.33 -30.99 -39.47
N ASN A 75 11.21 -31.90 -39.86
CA ASN A 75 10.85 -33.07 -40.68
C ASN A 75 10.01 -34.10 -39.89
N SER A 76 9.46 -33.71 -38.72
CA SER A 76 8.65 -34.58 -37.87
C SER A 76 7.17 -34.39 -38.12
N SER A 77 6.45 -35.49 -38.26
CA SER A 77 4.99 -35.51 -38.39
C SER A 77 4.26 -35.21 -37.08
N THR A 78 4.97 -35.12 -35.96
CA THR A 78 4.38 -34.97 -34.64
C THR A 78 5.06 -33.88 -33.83
N LEU A 79 4.27 -33.08 -33.13
CA LEU A 79 4.71 -32.05 -32.17
C LEU A 79 4.14 -32.35 -30.78
N ARG A 80 4.87 -31.91 -29.77
CA ARG A 80 4.43 -32.00 -28.37
C ARG A 80 3.94 -30.65 -27.90
N ALA A 81 2.77 -30.60 -27.30
CA ALA A 81 2.18 -29.38 -26.74
C ALA A 81 2.16 -29.46 -25.23
N ARG A 82 2.55 -28.38 -24.59
CA ARG A 82 2.44 -28.17 -23.15
C ARG A 82 1.57 -26.97 -22.87
N SER A 83 0.59 -27.16 -22.01
CA SER A 83 -0.28 -26.09 -21.53
C SER A 83 -0.19 -25.99 -20.02
N ILE A 84 -0.04 -24.78 -19.50
CA ILE A 84 0.02 -24.53 -18.05
C ILE A 84 -0.90 -23.37 -17.68
N VAL A 85 -1.72 -23.56 -16.64
CA VAL A 85 -2.48 -22.50 -16.00
C VAL A 85 -2.10 -22.46 -14.53
N GLN A 86 -1.64 -21.32 -14.06
CA GLN A 86 -1.20 -21.15 -12.67
C GLN A 86 -1.56 -19.78 -12.11
N PRO A 87 -1.74 -19.65 -10.76
CA PRO A 87 -1.91 -18.34 -10.13
C PRO A 87 -0.63 -17.53 -10.26
N LEU A 88 -0.76 -16.24 -10.48
CA LEU A 88 0.38 -15.32 -10.60
C LEU A 88 1.26 -15.21 -9.35
N ALA A 89 0.70 -15.47 -8.17
CA ALA A 89 1.44 -15.48 -6.91
C ALA A 89 2.63 -16.45 -6.89
N SER A 90 2.65 -17.45 -7.79
CA SER A 90 3.77 -18.41 -7.92
C SER A 90 4.89 -17.92 -8.82
N MET A 91 4.69 -16.86 -9.59
CA MET A 91 5.69 -16.27 -10.47
C MET A 91 6.34 -15.06 -9.80
N GLY A 92 7.49 -15.25 -9.19
CA GLY A 92 8.22 -14.25 -8.42
C GLY A 92 8.38 -12.90 -9.15
N ASN A 93 8.43 -11.81 -8.35
CA ASN A 93 8.64 -10.41 -8.75
C ASN A 93 7.53 -9.71 -9.53
N LEU A 94 6.35 -9.68 -8.95
CA LEU A 94 5.40 -8.59 -9.19
C LEU A 94 5.79 -7.32 -8.39
N LYS A 95 7.00 -6.84 -8.50
CA LYS A 95 7.27 -5.41 -8.37
C LYS A 95 6.84 -4.73 -9.67
N SER A 96 5.60 -4.88 -10.00
CA SER A 96 4.95 -4.05 -10.99
C SER A 96 4.62 -2.74 -10.29
N GLU A 97 5.20 -1.66 -10.72
CA GLU A 97 4.79 -0.29 -10.43
C GLU A 97 3.35 0.00 -10.91
N SER A 98 2.70 -0.98 -11.53
CA SER A 98 1.31 -0.93 -11.97
C SER A 98 0.43 -1.69 -10.98
N ASN A 99 -0.54 -1.01 -10.38
CA ASN A 99 -1.65 -1.56 -9.59
C ASN A 99 -2.60 -2.45 -10.44
N THR A 100 -2.06 -3.32 -11.28
CA THR A 100 -2.85 -4.23 -12.09
C THR A 100 -3.09 -5.50 -11.32
N ASN A 101 -4.33 -5.75 -10.92
CA ASN A 101 -4.75 -7.06 -10.44
C ASN A 101 -4.67 -8.05 -11.62
N LEU A 102 -3.52 -8.70 -11.74
CA LEU A 102 -3.32 -9.71 -12.76
C LEU A 102 -4.10 -10.97 -12.38
N SER A 103 -4.75 -11.56 -13.36
CA SER A 103 -5.47 -12.82 -13.24
C SER A 103 -4.51 -14.03 -13.17
N ARG A 104 -5.00 -15.22 -13.41
CA ARG A 104 -4.16 -16.40 -13.63
C ARG A 104 -3.27 -16.21 -14.86
N SER A 105 -2.08 -16.83 -14.86
CA SER A 105 -1.25 -16.92 -16.04
C SER A 105 -1.57 -18.17 -16.86
N VAL A 106 -1.53 -18.03 -18.17
CA VAL A 106 -1.76 -19.11 -19.14
C VAL A 106 -0.56 -19.19 -20.05
N SER A 107 0.04 -20.37 -20.13
CA SER A 107 1.20 -20.66 -20.99
C SER A 107 0.86 -21.80 -21.93
N PHE A 108 1.25 -21.64 -23.19
CA PHE A 108 1.18 -22.70 -24.20
C PHE A 108 2.48 -22.73 -24.97
N SER A 109 3.13 -23.90 -25.00
CA SER A 109 4.40 -24.11 -25.67
C SER A 109 4.34 -25.33 -26.58
N LEU A 110 4.99 -25.23 -27.74
CA LEU A 110 5.18 -26.34 -28.66
C LEU A 110 6.63 -26.78 -28.67
N PHE A 111 6.87 -28.10 -28.71
CA PHE A 111 8.17 -28.70 -28.70
C PHE A 111 8.34 -29.64 -29.88
N ASP A 112 9.58 -29.74 -30.39
CA ASP A 112 9.94 -30.74 -31.36
C ASP A 112 10.13 -32.13 -30.70
N GLN A 113 10.46 -33.13 -31.49
CA GLN A 113 10.76 -34.50 -31.00
C GLN A 113 12.02 -34.56 -30.10
N PHE A 114 12.91 -33.57 -30.17
CA PHE A 114 14.13 -33.44 -29.39
C PHE A 114 13.94 -32.55 -28.16
N GLU A 115 12.68 -32.14 -27.88
CA GLU A 115 12.29 -31.28 -26.73
C GLU A 115 12.80 -29.84 -26.81
N ASN A 116 13.18 -29.34 -27.96
CA ASN A 116 13.45 -27.94 -28.16
C ASN A 116 12.11 -27.18 -28.33
N GLU A 117 11.96 -26.08 -27.62
CA GLU A 117 10.80 -25.23 -27.77
C GLU A 117 10.79 -24.56 -29.15
N ILE A 118 9.66 -24.63 -29.84
CA ILE A 118 9.49 -24.06 -31.16
C ILE A 118 8.88 -22.67 -31.00
N PRO A 119 9.64 -21.59 -31.30
CA PRO A 119 9.08 -20.25 -31.22
C PRO A 119 8.06 -20.05 -32.33
N LEU A 120 6.80 -19.81 -31.97
CA LEU A 120 5.73 -19.54 -32.91
C LEU A 120 5.54 -18.03 -33.03
N GLN A 121 5.69 -17.51 -34.24
CA GLN A 121 5.33 -16.13 -34.60
C GLN A 121 4.28 -16.15 -35.73
N VAL A 122 3.23 -15.36 -35.56
CA VAL A 122 2.12 -15.26 -36.51
C VAL A 122 1.98 -13.81 -37.00
N ASN A 123 1.32 -13.68 -38.14
CA ASN A 123 1.04 -12.36 -38.70
C ASN A 123 -0.04 -11.65 -37.85
N SER A 124 0.08 -10.35 -37.70
CA SER A 124 -0.94 -9.50 -37.06
C SER A 124 -2.34 -9.56 -37.69
N LEU A 125 -2.44 -9.96 -38.94
CA LEU A 125 -3.73 -10.17 -39.64
C LEU A 125 -4.47 -11.43 -39.18
N GLN A 126 -3.78 -12.41 -38.63
CA GLN A 126 -4.32 -13.65 -38.06
C GLN A 126 -3.64 -13.95 -36.72
N PRO A 127 -3.95 -13.18 -35.71
CA PRO A 127 -3.32 -13.33 -34.39
C PRO A 127 -3.78 -14.61 -33.67
N ILE A 128 -2.99 -15.01 -32.70
CA ILE A 128 -3.38 -16.03 -31.73
C ILE A 128 -4.41 -15.40 -30.78
N GLU A 129 -5.57 -16.03 -30.65
CA GLU A 129 -6.60 -15.61 -29.72
C GLU A 129 -6.47 -16.38 -28.41
N LEU A 130 -6.50 -15.64 -27.29
CA LEU A 130 -6.37 -16.17 -25.95
C LEU A 130 -7.56 -15.67 -25.12
N ILE A 131 -8.27 -16.58 -24.47
CA ILE A 131 -9.28 -16.24 -23.47
C ILE A 131 -8.74 -16.66 -22.11
N ILE A 132 -8.39 -15.67 -21.29
CA ILE A 132 -7.78 -15.84 -19.99
C ILE A 132 -8.85 -15.64 -18.91
N PRO A 133 -9.19 -16.67 -18.13
CA PRO A 133 -10.19 -16.56 -17.09
C PRO A 133 -9.65 -15.72 -15.92
N ARG A 134 -10.55 -14.95 -15.31
CA ARG A 134 -10.24 -14.23 -14.08
C ARG A 134 -10.38 -15.15 -12.85
N ASP A 135 -9.84 -14.71 -11.74
CA ASP A 135 -10.04 -15.40 -10.46
C ASP A 135 -11.54 -15.38 -10.12
N ARG A 136 -12.07 -16.53 -9.71
CA ARG A 136 -13.47 -16.66 -9.29
C ARG A 136 -13.81 -15.90 -8.03
N ASN A 137 -12.79 -15.59 -7.22
CA ASN A 137 -12.93 -14.84 -5.98
C ASN A 137 -12.79 -13.32 -6.17
N LEU A 138 -12.64 -12.85 -7.41
CA LEU A 138 -12.54 -11.43 -7.69
C LEU A 138 -13.87 -10.74 -7.39
N ILE A 139 -13.86 -9.87 -6.38
CA ILE A 139 -15.01 -9.03 -6.04
C ILE A 139 -15.08 -7.90 -7.05
N ILE A 140 -16.20 -7.83 -7.77
CA ILE A 140 -16.47 -6.75 -8.73
C ILE A 140 -17.21 -5.64 -7.98
N PRO A 141 -16.65 -4.42 -7.90
CA PRO A 141 -17.33 -3.31 -7.25
C PRO A 141 -18.68 -3.00 -7.88
N SER A 142 -19.66 -2.59 -7.06
CA SER A 142 -20.98 -2.17 -7.53
C SER A 142 -20.89 -0.95 -8.45
N MET A 143 -21.88 -0.78 -9.30
CA MET A 143 -21.98 0.40 -10.17
C MET A 143 -22.34 1.64 -9.34
N SER A 144 -21.69 2.76 -9.64
CA SER A 144 -21.96 4.04 -8.97
C SER A 144 -23.19 4.73 -9.54
N LEU A 145 -24.11 5.13 -8.65
CA LEU A 145 -25.29 5.90 -9.06
C LEU A 145 -24.91 7.34 -9.42
N GLN A 146 -25.33 7.79 -10.59
CA GLN A 146 -25.16 9.16 -11.08
C GLN A 146 -26.50 9.89 -10.95
N ASN A 147 -26.61 10.74 -9.92
CA ASN A 147 -27.83 11.53 -9.64
C ASN A 147 -27.86 12.78 -10.53
N VAL A 148 -28.28 12.62 -11.78
CA VAL A 148 -28.26 13.66 -12.81
C VAL A 148 -29.53 14.51 -12.77
N THR A 149 -30.66 13.92 -12.35
CA THR A 149 -31.96 14.57 -12.30
C THR A 149 -32.08 15.62 -11.20
N GLN A 150 -31.29 15.50 -10.11
CA GLN A 150 -31.32 16.42 -8.96
C GLN A 150 -30.34 17.59 -9.08
N SER A 151 -29.49 17.63 -10.09
CA SER A 151 -28.53 18.71 -10.28
C SER A 151 -29.20 19.99 -10.80
N ASN A 152 -30.05 20.61 -10.00
CA ASN A 152 -30.64 21.94 -10.24
C ASN A 152 -29.60 23.08 -10.16
N SER A 153 -28.35 22.82 -10.48
CA SER A 153 -27.29 23.80 -10.40
C SER A 153 -26.99 24.36 -11.79
N THR A 154 -27.08 25.66 -11.94
CA THR A 154 -26.28 26.61 -12.77
C THR A 154 -25.57 26.11 -14.08
N GLN A 155 -25.67 24.84 -14.43
CA GLN A 155 -25.12 24.23 -15.64
C GLN A 155 -26.16 24.14 -16.76
N HIS A 156 -27.12 25.06 -16.82
CA HIS A 156 -28.17 25.10 -17.86
C HIS A 156 -27.65 25.14 -19.32
N ASN A 157 -26.34 25.20 -19.53
CA ASN A 157 -25.73 25.25 -20.86
C ASN A 157 -24.92 24.00 -21.22
N GLN A 158 -24.87 22.97 -20.38
CA GLN A 158 -24.14 21.74 -20.73
C GLN A 158 -25.04 20.78 -21.49
N ILE A 159 -24.53 20.28 -22.62
CA ILE A 159 -25.23 19.31 -23.47
C ILE A 159 -24.99 17.89 -22.96
N PHE A 160 -23.87 17.64 -22.29
CA PHE A 160 -23.43 16.34 -21.83
C PHE A 160 -23.10 16.31 -20.34
N ASN A 161 -23.40 15.20 -19.68
CA ASN A 161 -22.84 14.90 -18.38
C ASN A 161 -21.42 14.35 -18.59
N LEU A 162 -20.41 15.14 -18.21
CA LEU A 162 -19.00 14.83 -18.44
C LEU A 162 -18.39 14.10 -17.27
N HIS A 163 -17.61 13.07 -17.57
CA HIS A 163 -16.83 12.27 -16.62
C HIS A 163 -15.36 12.27 -17.01
N PHE A 164 -14.48 12.28 -16.02
CA PHE A 164 -13.03 12.24 -16.19
C PHE A 164 -12.46 10.93 -15.66
N ILE A 165 -11.57 10.30 -16.42
CA ILE A 165 -10.88 9.08 -16.04
C ILE A 165 -9.38 9.29 -16.26
N ASN A 166 -8.58 8.97 -15.27
CA ASN A 166 -7.14 8.92 -15.40
C ASN A 166 -6.71 7.49 -15.79
N ILE A 167 -5.95 7.36 -16.89
CA ILE A 167 -5.43 6.09 -17.44
C ILE A 167 -3.90 6.02 -17.38
N THR A 168 -3.26 6.80 -16.48
CA THR A 168 -1.80 6.81 -16.31
C THR A 168 -1.29 5.49 -15.77
N ASN A 169 -1.19 4.49 -16.62
CA ASN A 169 -0.52 3.23 -16.36
C ASN A 169 0.79 3.17 -17.15
N SER A 170 1.80 2.52 -16.61
CA SER A 170 3.07 2.27 -17.30
C SER A 170 2.92 1.41 -18.56
N LEU A 171 1.81 0.64 -18.63
CA LEU A 171 1.48 -0.26 -19.74
C LEU A 171 0.13 0.13 -20.34
N PRO A 172 -0.06 0.01 -21.67
CA PRO A 172 -1.33 0.30 -22.34
C PRO A 172 -2.46 -0.57 -21.81
N VAL A 173 -3.61 0.05 -21.52
CA VAL A 173 -4.81 -0.61 -21.03
C VAL A 173 -6.00 -0.27 -21.91
N SER A 174 -6.93 -1.22 -22.08
CA SER A 174 -8.24 -0.95 -22.64
C SER A 174 -9.19 -0.42 -21.57
N VAL A 175 -10.18 0.36 -21.97
CA VAL A 175 -11.17 0.94 -21.06
C VAL A 175 -12.57 0.49 -21.45
N HIS A 176 -13.31 0.01 -20.46
CA HIS A 176 -14.69 -0.47 -20.61
C HIS A 176 -15.62 0.42 -19.80
N PHE A 177 -16.70 0.82 -20.43
CA PHE A 177 -17.76 1.65 -19.86
C PHE A 177 -19.02 0.83 -19.80
N GLU A 178 -19.61 0.69 -18.63
CA GLU A 178 -20.88 0.03 -18.39
C GLU A 178 -21.85 1.04 -17.80
N ILE A 179 -22.95 1.24 -18.47
CA ILE A 179 -24.03 2.15 -18.09
C ILE A 179 -25.29 1.32 -17.86
N GLU A 180 -25.94 1.49 -16.72
CA GLU A 180 -27.20 0.84 -16.38
C GLU A 180 -28.24 1.93 -16.14
N PRO A 181 -29.20 2.13 -17.05
CA PRO A 181 -30.29 3.07 -16.82
C PRO A 181 -31.22 2.53 -15.72
N LEU A 182 -31.74 3.41 -14.85
CA LEU A 182 -32.71 3.03 -13.81
C LEU A 182 -34.11 2.72 -14.38
N VAL A 183 -34.37 3.13 -15.60
CA VAL A 183 -35.63 2.86 -16.31
C VAL A 183 -35.30 2.17 -17.63
N GLU A 184 -36.01 1.10 -17.93
CA GLU A 184 -35.84 0.37 -19.18
C GLU A 184 -36.12 1.23 -20.42
N ASN A 185 -35.50 0.87 -21.56
CA ASN A 185 -35.68 1.53 -22.88
C ASN A 185 -35.14 2.97 -22.99
N MET A 186 -34.26 3.38 -22.07
CA MET A 186 -33.55 4.64 -22.25
C MET A 186 -32.42 4.49 -23.26
N SER A 187 -32.15 5.53 -24.04
CA SER A 187 -31.07 5.56 -25.01
C SER A 187 -30.15 6.74 -24.78
N TYR A 188 -28.84 6.52 -24.94
CA TYR A 188 -27.84 7.54 -24.71
C TYR A 188 -26.93 7.74 -25.89
N LEU A 189 -26.49 8.97 -26.12
CA LEU A 189 -25.32 9.29 -26.92
C LEU A 189 -24.11 9.33 -26.00
N PHE A 190 -23.12 8.50 -26.28
CA PHE A 190 -21.82 8.47 -25.66
C PHE A 190 -20.77 9.09 -26.57
N ILE A 191 -20.00 10.05 -26.06
CA ILE A 191 -18.87 10.67 -26.76
C ILE A 191 -17.64 10.64 -25.88
N TYR A 192 -16.45 10.63 -26.45
CA TYR A 192 -15.21 10.75 -25.68
C TYR A 192 -14.11 11.49 -26.43
N LYS A 193 -13.18 12.03 -25.68
CA LYS A 193 -11.93 12.63 -26.17
C LYS A 193 -10.79 12.32 -25.21
N PHE A 194 -9.59 12.14 -25.74
CA PHE A 194 -8.39 11.95 -24.94
C PHE A 194 -7.84 13.31 -24.50
N ASP A 195 -7.33 13.36 -23.26
CA ASP A 195 -6.56 14.46 -22.66
C ASP A 195 -7.24 15.84 -22.65
N SER A 196 -8.45 15.94 -23.18
CA SER A 196 -9.24 17.18 -23.17
C SER A 196 -10.74 16.91 -23.21
N ALA A 197 -11.56 17.89 -22.82
CA ALA A 197 -13.01 17.73 -22.84
C ALA A 197 -13.55 17.62 -24.27
N PRO A 198 -14.46 16.67 -24.55
CA PRO A 198 -15.11 16.57 -25.84
C PRO A 198 -16.05 17.75 -26.07
N ILE A 199 -16.03 18.33 -27.27
CA ILE A 199 -16.93 19.41 -27.70
C ILE A 199 -17.73 18.91 -28.89
N LEU A 200 -19.05 18.93 -28.76
CA LEU A 200 -19.96 18.58 -29.84
C LEU A 200 -21.13 19.55 -29.89
N ASN A 201 -21.15 20.39 -30.91
CA ASN A 201 -22.25 21.31 -31.21
C ASN A 201 -22.39 21.45 -32.73
N SER A 202 -23.36 22.23 -33.20
CA SER A 202 -23.63 22.39 -34.65
C SER A 202 -22.49 23.07 -35.43
N SER A 203 -21.57 23.76 -34.75
CA SER A 203 -20.47 24.50 -35.37
C SER A 203 -19.10 23.85 -35.21
N THR A 204 -18.91 23.07 -34.14
CA THR A 204 -17.62 22.43 -33.80
C THR A 204 -17.85 21.00 -33.32
N SER A 205 -17.02 20.10 -33.84
CA SER A 205 -16.98 18.70 -33.40
C SER A 205 -15.52 18.35 -33.07
N GLU A 206 -15.21 18.28 -31.79
CA GLU A 206 -13.90 17.86 -31.28
C GLU A 206 -14.08 16.65 -30.37
N ILE A 207 -14.17 15.48 -30.99
CA ILE A 207 -14.33 14.18 -30.34
C ILE A 207 -13.41 13.15 -31.00
N ASP A 208 -12.87 12.19 -30.22
CA ASP A 208 -12.07 11.08 -30.75
C ASP A 208 -12.95 9.85 -31.07
N GLY A 209 -14.15 9.79 -30.50
CA GLY A 209 -15.10 8.77 -30.81
C GLY A 209 -16.46 8.96 -30.17
N TRP A 210 -17.43 8.20 -30.67
CA TRP A 210 -18.81 8.23 -30.19
C TRP A 210 -19.51 6.90 -30.45
N THR A 211 -20.60 6.65 -29.74
CA THR A 211 -21.53 5.55 -29.98
C THR A 211 -22.94 5.85 -29.48
N LEU A 212 -23.92 5.12 -29.99
CA LEU A 212 -25.29 5.13 -29.48
C LEU A 212 -25.53 3.90 -28.61
N LEU A 213 -25.94 4.12 -27.41
CA LEU A 213 -26.27 3.10 -26.41
C LEU A 213 -27.80 2.95 -26.38
N CYS A 214 -28.32 2.09 -27.27
CA CYS A 214 -29.77 1.89 -27.46
C CYS A 214 -30.27 0.59 -26.81
N PHE A 215 -29.51 -0.51 -26.96
CA PHE A 215 -29.87 -1.84 -26.45
C PHE A 215 -28.70 -2.49 -25.69
N ASN A 216 -27.48 -2.09 -26.06
CA ASN A 216 -26.27 -2.50 -25.38
C ASN A 216 -25.65 -1.27 -24.73
N TYR A 217 -25.56 -1.28 -23.43
CA TYR A 217 -25.06 -0.17 -22.61
C TYR A 217 -23.58 -0.35 -22.23
N ILE A 218 -22.84 -1.13 -23.02
CA ILE A 218 -21.41 -1.35 -22.84
C ILE A 218 -20.66 -0.73 -24.02
N TYR A 219 -19.65 0.06 -23.73
CA TYR A 219 -18.71 0.59 -24.71
C TYR A 219 -17.28 0.21 -24.36
N PHE A 220 -16.47 -0.05 -25.38
CA PHE A 220 -15.12 -0.55 -25.25
C PHE A 220 -14.15 0.29 -26.08
N ILE A 221 -13.06 0.75 -25.44
CA ILE A 221 -11.93 1.43 -26.10
C ILE A 221 -10.73 0.50 -26.00
N ASN A 222 -10.20 0.07 -27.14
CA ASN A 222 -9.05 -0.82 -27.23
C ASN A 222 -7.78 -0.17 -26.69
N ASN A 223 -6.88 -0.98 -26.12
CA ASN A 223 -5.59 -0.56 -25.61
C ASN A 223 -4.68 0.11 -26.65
N GLU A 224 -4.82 -0.19 -27.94
CA GLU A 224 -4.09 0.50 -29.01
C GLU A 224 -4.45 1.99 -29.11
N LYS A 225 -5.72 2.34 -28.86
CA LYS A 225 -6.20 3.73 -28.91
C LYS A 225 -5.80 4.54 -27.67
N THR A 226 -5.48 3.87 -26.56
CA THR A 226 -5.10 4.53 -25.30
C THR A 226 -3.60 4.79 -25.19
N ILE A 227 -2.79 4.25 -26.12
CA ILE A 227 -1.33 4.44 -26.11
C ILE A 227 -0.98 5.92 -26.23
N GLY A 228 -0.16 6.41 -25.30
CA GLY A 228 0.34 7.79 -25.30
C GLY A 228 -0.60 8.82 -24.66
N HIS A 229 -1.80 8.40 -24.23
CA HIS A 229 -2.76 9.26 -23.55
C HIS A 229 -2.74 9.06 -22.03
N GLN A 230 -3.02 10.12 -21.27
CA GLN A 230 -3.03 10.09 -19.81
C GLN A 230 -4.43 10.07 -19.22
N SER A 231 -5.41 10.56 -19.96
CA SER A 231 -6.79 10.65 -19.49
C SER A 231 -7.80 10.47 -20.61
N ILE A 232 -9.02 10.07 -20.22
CA ILE A 232 -10.19 10.04 -21.09
C ILE A 232 -11.25 10.90 -20.43
N ILE A 233 -11.81 11.83 -21.20
CA ILE A 233 -12.99 12.58 -20.80
C ILE A 233 -14.12 12.13 -21.70
N PHE A 234 -15.19 11.62 -21.10
CA PHE A 234 -16.36 11.16 -21.84
C PHE A 234 -17.62 11.85 -21.36
N GLY A 235 -18.59 11.94 -22.25
CA GLY A 235 -19.86 12.57 -22.00
C GLY A 235 -21.02 11.67 -22.37
N LEU A 236 -22.05 11.68 -21.53
CA LEU A 236 -23.32 11.03 -21.77
C LEU A 236 -24.42 12.08 -21.97
N ARG A 237 -25.27 11.83 -22.95
CA ARG A 237 -26.51 12.59 -23.19
C ARG A 237 -27.66 11.61 -23.42
N GLU A 238 -28.77 11.82 -22.72
CA GLU A 238 -30.00 11.08 -22.95
C GLU A 238 -30.61 11.48 -24.33
N LEU A 239 -31.07 10.52 -25.11
CA LEU A 239 -31.78 10.75 -26.37
C LEU A 239 -33.28 10.90 -26.11
N ASN A 240 -33.91 11.88 -26.73
CA ASN A 240 -35.35 12.00 -26.63
C ASN A 240 -36.06 10.93 -27.49
N SER A 241 -37.39 10.76 -27.33
CA SER A 241 -38.16 9.71 -28.00
C SER A 241 -38.09 9.79 -29.53
N THR A 242 -38.01 10.99 -30.11
CA THR A 242 -37.89 11.19 -31.54
C THR A 242 -36.49 10.85 -32.04
N GLU A 243 -35.46 11.20 -31.31
CA GLU A 243 -34.08 10.82 -31.63
C GLU A 243 -33.89 9.30 -31.47
N THR A 244 -34.43 8.69 -30.44
CA THR A 244 -34.39 7.23 -30.25
C THR A 244 -35.03 6.49 -31.43
N LEU A 245 -36.20 6.92 -31.86
CA LEU A 245 -36.86 6.33 -33.04
C LEU A 245 -36.05 6.51 -34.32
N ASN A 246 -35.44 7.67 -34.53
CA ASN A 246 -34.69 7.97 -35.74
C ASN A 246 -33.32 7.28 -35.80
N PHE A 247 -32.64 7.18 -34.68
CA PHE A 247 -31.24 6.71 -34.64
C PHE A 247 -31.08 5.28 -34.12
N CYS A 248 -31.99 4.79 -33.29
CA CYS A 248 -31.91 3.43 -32.73
C CYS A 248 -32.67 2.38 -33.53
N SER A 249 -33.63 2.78 -34.40
CA SER A 249 -34.41 1.84 -35.18
C SER A 249 -33.77 1.41 -36.51
N ASN A 250 -32.85 2.20 -37.08
CA ASN A 250 -32.17 1.93 -38.35
C ASN A 250 -30.67 1.62 -38.15
N SER A 251 -30.33 0.35 -38.23
CA SER A 251 -28.94 -0.14 -38.05
C SER A 251 -27.98 0.17 -39.23
N SER A 252 -28.44 0.74 -40.33
CA SER A 252 -27.62 0.85 -41.54
C SER A 252 -26.95 2.20 -41.82
N ASN A 253 -27.36 3.29 -41.15
CA ASN A 253 -26.73 4.61 -41.30
C ASN A 253 -26.72 5.35 -39.96
N MET A 254 -25.78 5.02 -39.12
CA MET A 254 -25.56 5.77 -37.86
C MET A 254 -24.95 7.14 -38.19
N THR A 255 -25.76 8.19 -38.17
CA THR A 255 -25.31 9.58 -38.20
C THR A 255 -25.25 10.13 -36.78
N LEU A 256 -24.25 10.98 -36.50
CA LEU A 256 -24.05 11.59 -35.20
C LEU A 256 -25.20 12.57 -34.87
N PRO A 257 -25.97 12.37 -33.79
CA PRO A 257 -27.06 13.29 -33.43
C PRO A 257 -26.48 14.57 -32.82
N ILE A 258 -26.46 15.65 -33.57
CA ILE A 258 -25.95 16.96 -33.17
C ILE A 258 -27.11 17.84 -32.73
N THR A 259 -26.97 18.48 -31.57
CA THR A 259 -27.93 19.47 -31.03
C THR A 259 -27.21 20.56 -30.28
N ASN A 260 -27.74 21.78 -30.32
CA ASN A 260 -27.29 22.90 -29.49
C ASN A 260 -28.19 23.14 -28.28
N LYS A 261 -29.24 22.36 -28.11
CA LYS A 261 -30.16 22.50 -26.98
C LYS A 261 -29.53 21.85 -25.76
N SER A 262 -29.49 22.55 -24.65
CA SER A 262 -29.21 21.97 -23.35
C SER A 262 -30.19 20.85 -23.04
N PHE A 263 -29.68 19.76 -22.53
CA PHE A 263 -30.51 18.59 -22.27
C PHE A 263 -30.57 18.32 -20.76
N ASN A 264 -31.77 18.08 -20.26
CA ASN A 264 -31.96 17.64 -18.89
C ASN A 264 -32.19 16.13 -18.89
N PHE A 265 -31.42 15.41 -18.08
CA PHE A 265 -31.68 13.99 -17.86
C PHE A 265 -33.03 13.82 -17.17
N THR A 266 -33.85 12.91 -17.68
CA THR A 266 -35.14 12.56 -17.08
C THR A 266 -35.00 11.45 -16.05
N VAL A 267 -33.93 10.65 -16.16
CA VAL A 267 -33.66 9.47 -15.32
C VAL A 267 -32.20 9.43 -14.92
N ASP A 268 -31.96 9.06 -13.67
CA ASP A 268 -30.62 8.75 -13.17
C ASP A 268 -30.14 7.41 -13.75
N TYR A 269 -28.82 7.22 -13.79
CA TYR A 269 -28.21 6.00 -14.28
C TYR A 269 -27.07 5.54 -13.39
N LYS A 270 -26.72 4.27 -13.46
CA LYS A 270 -25.53 3.72 -12.82
C LYS A 270 -24.39 3.63 -13.83
N LEU A 271 -23.18 3.87 -13.34
CA LEU A 271 -21.96 3.85 -14.15
C LEU A 271 -20.90 3.01 -13.45
N ARG A 272 -20.21 2.17 -14.24
CA ARG A 272 -18.97 1.50 -13.83
C ARG A 272 -17.97 1.60 -14.97
N VAL A 273 -16.74 1.91 -14.61
CA VAL A 273 -15.63 1.94 -15.56
C VAL A 273 -14.53 1.04 -15.03
N TYR A 274 -14.03 0.18 -15.90
CA TYR A 274 -12.90 -0.68 -15.58
C TYR A 274 -11.89 -0.70 -16.72
N THR A 275 -10.64 -0.97 -16.35
CA THR A 275 -9.56 -1.18 -17.31
C THR A 275 -9.20 -2.65 -17.36
N SER A 276 -8.79 -3.10 -18.51
CA SER A 276 -8.23 -4.43 -18.71
C SER A 276 -6.97 -4.35 -19.57
N GLY A 277 -6.08 -5.33 -19.40
CA GLY A 277 -4.83 -5.39 -20.14
C GLY A 277 -4.45 -6.82 -20.49
N CYS A 278 -3.67 -6.98 -21.54
CA CYS A 278 -3.06 -8.23 -21.93
C CYS A 278 -1.55 -8.10 -21.75
N TYR A 279 -0.96 -9.04 -21.06
CA TYR A 279 0.47 -9.02 -20.72
C TYR A 279 1.11 -10.36 -21.05
N TYR A 280 2.39 -10.32 -21.42
CA TYR A 280 3.22 -11.49 -21.57
C TYR A 280 4.51 -11.38 -20.76
N LEU A 281 5.05 -12.51 -20.36
CA LEU A 281 6.29 -12.59 -19.61
C LEU A 281 7.46 -12.67 -20.58
N ASP A 282 8.40 -11.70 -20.51
CA ASP A 282 9.61 -11.69 -21.33
C ASP A 282 10.71 -12.61 -20.77
N ALA A 283 11.80 -12.77 -21.53
CA ALA A 283 12.96 -13.57 -21.12
C ALA A 283 13.66 -13.07 -19.83
N ASN A 284 13.41 -11.82 -19.43
CA ASN A 284 13.94 -11.22 -18.21
C ASN A 284 12.95 -11.34 -17.03
N ASN A 285 11.89 -12.12 -17.14
CA ASN A 285 10.81 -12.25 -16.17
C ASN A 285 10.11 -10.90 -15.86
N GLN A 286 9.94 -10.05 -16.88
CA GLN A 286 9.19 -8.81 -16.78
C GLN A 286 7.92 -8.91 -17.62
N TRP A 287 6.81 -8.40 -17.06
CA TRP A 287 5.55 -8.32 -17.78
C TRP A 287 5.58 -7.18 -18.79
N LYS A 288 5.27 -7.49 -20.04
CA LYS A 288 5.17 -6.55 -21.16
C LYS A 288 3.84 -6.69 -21.87
N SER A 289 3.45 -5.67 -22.64
CA SER A 289 2.20 -5.64 -23.43
C SER A 289 2.43 -5.37 -24.91
N ASP A 290 3.68 -5.27 -25.36
CA ASP A 290 4.02 -4.97 -26.74
C ASP A 290 3.50 -6.08 -27.69
N GLY A 291 2.81 -5.68 -28.75
CA GLY A 291 2.23 -6.63 -29.72
C GLY A 291 1.01 -7.40 -29.22
N LEU A 292 0.46 -7.03 -28.07
CA LEU A 292 -0.78 -7.60 -27.54
C LEU A 292 -1.94 -6.62 -27.66
N THR A 293 -3.09 -7.11 -28.10
CA THR A 293 -4.31 -6.31 -28.14
C THR A 293 -5.43 -6.97 -27.34
N VAL A 294 -6.24 -6.15 -26.68
CA VAL A 294 -7.38 -6.61 -25.89
C VAL A 294 -8.61 -6.70 -26.79
N GLY A 295 -9.30 -7.83 -26.76
CA GLY A 295 -10.47 -8.09 -27.58
C GLY A 295 -11.79 -7.64 -26.92
N SER A 296 -12.81 -7.50 -27.77
CA SER A 296 -14.14 -7.03 -27.36
C SER A 296 -14.94 -8.02 -26.51
N LEU A 297 -14.56 -9.31 -26.46
CA LEU A 297 -15.20 -10.31 -25.60
C LEU A 297 -14.69 -10.26 -24.15
N THR A 298 -13.78 -9.33 -23.85
CA THR A 298 -13.33 -9.08 -22.49
C THR A 298 -14.48 -8.58 -21.62
N ASN A 299 -14.66 -9.22 -20.47
CA ASN A 299 -15.71 -8.90 -19.50
C ASN A 299 -15.20 -9.12 -18.04
N HIS A 300 -16.09 -9.15 -17.10
CA HIS A 300 -15.76 -9.36 -15.69
C HIS A 300 -15.14 -10.73 -15.37
N TYR A 301 -15.41 -11.75 -16.19
CA TYR A 301 -15.03 -13.14 -15.95
C TYR A 301 -13.81 -13.58 -16.72
N GLN A 302 -13.50 -12.90 -17.81
CA GLN A 302 -12.42 -13.27 -18.72
C GLN A 302 -11.82 -12.06 -19.45
N THR A 303 -10.56 -12.20 -19.86
CA THR A 303 -9.87 -11.26 -20.74
C THR A 303 -9.58 -11.96 -22.07
N GLN A 304 -10.06 -11.39 -23.17
CA GLN A 304 -9.69 -11.81 -24.51
C GLN A 304 -8.44 -11.05 -24.95
N CYS A 305 -7.41 -11.78 -25.34
CA CYS A 305 -6.13 -11.23 -25.80
C CYS A 305 -5.83 -11.74 -27.20
N PHE A 306 -5.26 -10.89 -28.03
CA PHE A 306 -4.69 -11.26 -29.32
C PHE A 306 -3.19 -11.07 -29.27
N SER A 307 -2.44 -12.09 -29.70
CA SER A 307 -0.98 -12.10 -29.68
C SER A 307 -0.41 -12.51 -31.02
N THR A 308 0.77 -11.98 -31.36
CA THR A 308 1.56 -12.39 -32.53
C THR A 308 2.59 -13.48 -32.20
N HIS A 309 2.73 -13.87 -30.95
CA HIS A 309 3.71 -14.84 -30.47
C HIS A 309 3.15 -15.72 -29.35
N LEU A 310 3.78 -16.84 -29.06
CA LEU A 310 3.47 -17.70 -27.92
C LEU A 310 4.50 -17.50 -26.80
N THR A 311 3.97 -17.28 -25.61
CA THR A 311 4.73 -17.17 -24.35
C THR A 311 3.81 -17.49 -23.17
N THR A 312 4.12 -17.00 -21.97
CA THR A 312 3.22 -17.01 -20.83
C THR A 312 2.43 -15.68 -20.80
N PHE A 313 1.13 -15.77 -20.75
CA PHE A 313 0.21 -14.62 -20.79
C PHE A 313 -0.55 -14.46 -19.49
N ALA A 314 -0.93 -13.21 -19.18
CA ALA A 314 -1.83 -12.88 -18.09
C ALA A 314 -2.76 -11.72 -18.48
N GLY A 315 -3.98 -11.73 -17.94
CA GLY A 315 -4.93 -10.63 -18.10
C GLY A 315 -4.92 -9.72 -16.86
N GLY A 316 -4.95 -8.40 -17.05
CA GLY A 316 -5.13 -7.42 -15.99
C GLY A 316 -6.56 -6.90 -15.92
N PHE A 317 -7.00 -6.52 -14.72
CA PHE A 317 -8.33 -5.95 -14.49
C PHE A 317 -8.33 -5.02 -13.29
N ILE A 318 -8.79 -3.78 -13.49
CA ILE A 318 -8.96 -2.80 -12.42
C ILE A 318 -10.27 -2.08 -12.64
N VAL A 319 -11.12 -2.05 -11.63
CA VAL A 319 -12.30 -1.18 -11.62
C VAL A 319 -11.86 0.18 -11.12
N LEU A 320 -12.06 1.20 -11.94
CA LEU A 320 -11.73 2.56 -11.58
C LEU A 320 -12.75 3.11 -10.58
N PRO A 321 -12.30 3.83 -9.53
CA PRO A 321 -13.22 4.48 -8.60
C PRO A 321 -14.07 5.51 -9.36
N ALA A 322 -15.34 5.59 -9.01
CA ALA A 322 -16.24 6.57 -9.59
C ALA A 322 -15.74 7.99 -9.32
N PRO A 323 -15.74 8.89 -10.30
CA PRO A 323 -15.36 10.27 -10.09
C PRO A 323 -16.31 10.93 -9.09
N ILE A 324 -15.75 11.65 -8.11
CA ILE A 324 -16.53 12.36 -7.10
C ILE A 324 -17.25 13.54 -7.77
N ASN A 325 -18.57 13.54 -7.76
CA ASN A 325 -19.34 14.68 -8.20
C ASN A 325 -19.37 15.75 -7.09
N TRP A 326 -18.43 16.68 -7.14
CA TRP A 326 -18.27 17.73 -6.14
C TRP A 326 -19.50 18.64 -6.02
N ASN A 327 -20.21 18.90 -7.13
CA ASN A 327 -21.44 19.70 -7.09
C ASN A 327 -22.53 19.01 -6.27
N TYR A 328 -22.69 17.70 -6.45
CA TYR A 328 -23.62 16.90 -5.64
C TYR A 328 -23.21 16.89 -4.16
N VAL A 329 -21.90 16.70 -3.88
CA VAL A 329 -21.38 16.71 -2.51
C VAL A 329 -21.68 18.03 -1.82
N PHE A 330 -21.39 19.18 -2.46
CA PHE A 330 -21.60 20.49 -1.87
C PHE A 330 -23.07 20.89 -1.79
N SER A 331 -23.90 20.51 -2.76
CA SER A 331 -25.35 20.79 -2.72
C SER A 331 -26.08 19.99 -1.64
N ASN A 332 -25.56 18.80 -1.28
CA ASN A 332 -26.12 17.95 -0.23
C ASN A 332 -25.37 18.04 1.11
N ALA A 333 -24.43 18.98 1.25
CA ALA A 333 -23.68 19.22 2.48
C ALA A 333 -24.53 19.92 3.56
N ASP A 334 -25.70 19.36 3.87
CA ASP A 334 -26.57 19.89 4.92
C ASP A 334 -26.23 19.28 6.29
N PHE A 335 -25.91 20.15 7.26
CA PHE A 335 -25.61 19.76 8.64
C PHE A 335 -26.76 18.97 9.29
N LEU A 336 -28.00 19.37 9.05
CA LEU A 336 -29.16 18.74 9.69
C LEU A 336 -29.40 17.32 9.15
N ARG A 337 -29.11 17.10 7.90
CA ARG A 337 -29.24 15.78 7.23
C ARG A 337 -28.11 14.83 7.61
N ASN A 338 -26.87 15.35 7.74
CA ASN A 338 -25.65 14.56 7.94
C ASN A 338 -25.01 14.80 9.31
N LYS A 339 -25.82 14.98 10.37
CA LYS A 339 -25.36 15.32 11.74
C LYS A 339 -24.19 14.46 12.22
N THR A 340 -24.26 13.15 12.02
CA THR A 340 -23.25 12.20 12.52
C THR A 340 -21.87 12.50 11.94
N ILE A 341 -21.78 12.74 10.62
CA ILE A 341 -20.50 13.01 9.94
C ILE A 341 -19.90 14.32 10.46
N TYR A 342 -20.70 15.39 10.52
CA TYR A 342 -20.22 16.69 11.00
C TYR A 342 -19.80 16.65 12.46
N ILE A 343 -20.59 16.00 13.33
CA ILE A 343 -20.25 15.86 14.75
C ILE A 343 -18.96 15.06 14.91
N THR A 344 -18.81 13.94 14.19
CA THR A 344 -17.58 13.13 14.25
C THR A 344 -16.36 13.95 13.82
N LEU A 345 -16.47 14.68 12.71
CA LEU A 345 -15.36 15.51 12.21
C LEU A 345 -15.01 16.62 13.21
N ILE A 346 -16.01 17.29 13.78
CA ILE A 346 -15.80 18.33 14.82
C ILE A 346 -15.12 17.74 16.05
N CYS A 347 -15.55 16.54 16.51
CA CYS A 347 -14.94 15.87 17.66
C CYS A 347 -13.48 15.51 17.38
N VAL A 348 -13.17 14.96 16.20
CA VAL A 348 -11.80 14.60 15.79
C VAL A 348 -10.92 15.85 15.69
N CYS A 349 -11.39 16.91 15.06
CA CYS A 349 -10.65 18.18 14.97
C CYS A 349 -10.43 18.81 16.36
N THR A 350 -11.42 18.76 17.24
CA THR A 350 -11.28 19.27 18.61
C THR A 350 -10.26 18.49 19.41
N LEU A 351 -10.30 17.15 19.32
CA LEU A 351 -9.29 16.28 19.95
C LEU A 351 -7.89 16.57 19.41
N TYR A 352 -7.74 16.73 18.11
CA TYR A 352 -6.46 17.10 17.49
C TYR A 352 -5.93 18.44 18.04
N ILE A 353 -6.78 19.47 18.16
CA ILE A 353 -6.37 20.77 18.71
C ILE A 353 -5.89 20.62 20.16
N LEU A 354 -6.60 19.84 20.99
CA LEU A 354 -6.21 19.59 22.38
C LEU A 354 -4.88 18.88 22.46
N LEU A 355 -4.68 17.83 21.66
CA LEU A 355 -3.41 17.10 21.55
C LEU A 355 -2.27 17.99 21.05
N MET A 356 -2.52 18.88 20.11
CA MET A 356 -1.55 19.85 19.61
C MET A 356 -1.10 20.85 20.68
N ILE A 357 -2.04 21.34 21.49
CA ILE A 357 -1.70 22.23 22.62
C ILE A 357 -0.83 21.48 23.62
N PHE A 358 -1.19 20.24 23.96
CA PHE A 358 -0.40 19.38 24.83
C PHE A 358 1.00 19.13 24.24
N ALA A 359 1.08 18.69 22.99
CA ALA A 359 2.33 18.39 22.29
C ALA A 359 3.28 19.60 22.25
N ARG A 360 2.77 20.79 21.90
CA ARG A 360 3.56 22.03 21.91
C ARG A 360 4.10 22.39 23.28
N ARG A 361 3.31 22.18 24.34
CA ARG A 361 3.76 22.45 25.71
C ARG A 361 4.88 21.49 26.10
N GLN A 362 4.75 20.21 25.75
CA GLN A 362 5.78 19.21 26.05
C GLN A 362 7.04 19.41 25.20
N ASP A 363 6.91 19.70 23.90
CA ASP A 363 8.07 19.99 23.03
C ASP A 363 8.86 21.22 23.52
N ARG A 364 8.20 22.25 24.05
CA ARG A 364 8.90 23.39 24.68
C ARG A 364 9.65 22.97 25.95
N LYS A 365 9.08 22.11 26.78
CA LYS A 365 9.76 21.59 27.96
C LYS A 365 10.94 20.70 27.56
N ASP A 366 10.76 19.85 26.54
CA ASP A 366 11.83 19.00 26.03
C ASP A 366 12.97 19.82 25.42
N ALA A 367 12.67 20.93 24.72
CA ALA A 367 13.68 21.85 24.19
C ALA A 367 14.51 22.50 25.30
N GLN A 368 13.90 22.79 26.46
CA GLN A 368 14.61 23.33 27.61
C GLN A 368 15.53 22.27 28.28
N LYS A 369 15.20 20.97 28.11
CA LYS A 369 16.01 19.86 28.63
C LYS A 369 17.18 19.50 27.72
N LEU A 370 17.14 19.88 26.44
CA LEU A 370 18.21 19.67 25.48
C LEU A 370 19.38 20.62 25.80
N GLY A 371 20.40 20.10 26.41
CA GLY A 371 21.62 20.83 26.72
C GLY A 371 22.52 20.02 27.66
N VAL A 372 23.80 20.27 27.58
CA VAL A 372 24.78 19.75 28.54
C VAL A 372 25.06 20.85 29.52
N THR A 373 24.71 20.63 30.81
CA THR A 373 24.93 21.61 31.86
C THR A 373 26.32 21.44 32.43
N PRO A 374 27.20 22.46 32.35
CA PRO A 374 28.48 22.40 33.09
C PRO A 374 28.21 22.32 34.58
N LEU A 375 28.93 21.43 35.30
CA LEU A 375 28.85 21.40 36.75
C LEU A 375 29.33 22.73 37.31
N VAL A 376 28.61 23.24 38.32
CA VAL A 376 28.89 24.56 38.95
C VAL A 376 30.26 24.58 39.61
N ASP A 377 30.76 23.43 40.05
CA ASP A 377 32.03 23.23 40.72
C ASP A 377 33.22 22.94 39.78
N ASN A 378 33.05 23.10 38.45
CA ASN A 378 34.15 23.02 37.51
C ASN A 378 35.12 24.20 37.71
N GLN A 379 36.41 23.90 37.69
CA GLN A 379 37.45 24.94 37.79
C GLN A 379 37.90 25.34 36.38
N ASN A 380 38.20 26.61 36.17
CA ASN A 380 38.68 27.14 34.90
C ASN A 380 40.03 26.56 34.44
N SER A 381 40.79 25.99 35.37
CA SER A 381 42.07 25.31 35.12
C SER A 381 41.93 23.92 34.56
N ASP A 382 40.74 23.28 34.76
CA ASP A 382 40.50 21.89 34.44
C ASP A 382 40.17 21.75 32.95
N ARG A 383 41.00 20.99 32.23
CA ARG A 383 40.88 20.87 30.77
C ARG A 383 40.45 19.48 30.26
N TYR A 384 40.40 18.50 31.14
CA TYR A 384 39.96 17.15 30.77
C TYR A 384 38.47 16.99 31.06
N LEU A 385 37.69 16.58 30.03
CA LEU A 385 36.24 16.68 30.05
C LEU A 385 35.57 15.31 30.02
N TYR A 386 34.64 15.09 30.93
CA TYR A 386 33.72 13.96 30.96
C TYR A 386 32.28 14.44 30.80
N GLN A 387 31.53 13.80 29.93
CA GLN A 387 30.09 13.96 29.85
C GLN A 387 29.38 12.89 30.67
N ILE A 388 28.55 13.31 31.61
CA ILE A 388 27.82 12.43 32.53
C ILE A 388 26.34 12.50 32.15
N LEU A 389 25.75 11.37 31.75
CA LEU A 389 24.33 11.24 31.44
C LEU A 389 23.67 10.42 32.53
N VAL A 390 22.73 11.02 33.24
CA VAL A 390 21.98 10.40 34.34
C VAL A 390 20.58 10.04 33.85
N PHE A 391 20.22 8.77 33.94
CA PHE A 391 18.93 8.24 33.53
C PHE A 391 18.04 7.95 34.73
N THR A 392 17.09 8.84 35.00
CA THR A 392 16.08 8.65 36.06
C THR A 392 14.98 7.72 35.55
N GLY A 393 14.50 6.80 36.37
CA GLY A 393 13.50 5.82 35.97
C GLY A 393 12.10 6.39 35.80
N HIS A 394 11.20 5.58 35.18
CA HIS A 394 9.81 5.97 34.89
C HIS A 394 8.81 5.55 35.99
N ARG A 395 9.24 4.93 37.06
CA ARG A 395 8.36 4.49 38.16
C ARG A 395 7.66 5.71 38.79
N LYS A 396 6.48 5.49 39.37
CA LYS A 396 5.81 6.56 40.13
C LYS A 396 6.75 7.11 41.18
N ASP A 397 6.84 8.43 41.27
CA ASP A 397 7.70 9.16 42.23
C ASP A 397 9.20 8.85 42.10
N ALA A 398 9.68 8.51 40.90
CA ALA A 398 11.08 8.17 40.65
C ALA A 398 12.04 9.39 40.64
N GLY A 399 11.52 10.60 40.45
CA GLY A 399 12.31 11.82 40.42
C GLY A 399 12.60 12.33 41.86
N THR A 400 13.71 13.08 42.01
CA THR A 400 14.07 13.66 43.30
C THR A 400 14.33 15.16 43.24
N LYS A 401 14.06 15.85 44.34
CA LYS A 401 14.49 17.23 44.61
C LYS A 401 15.64 17.32 45.62
N SER A 402 16.10 16.16 46.12
CA SER A 402 17.29 16.09 46.97
C SER A 402 18.54 16.43 46.17
N LYS A 403 19.55 16.98 46.84
CA LYS A 403 20.84 17.21 46.19
C LYS A 403 21.60 15.91 46.04
N VAL A 404 22.03 15.62 44.83
CA VAL A 404 22.76 14.40 44.47
C VAL A 404 24.24 14.72 44.36
N HIS A 405 25.05 13.94 45.06
CA HIS A 405 26.49 14.04 45.08
C HIS A 405 27.12 12.76 44.53
N PHE A 406 28.30 12.87 43.94
CA PHE A 406 29.01 11.72 43.43
C PHE A 406 30.54 11.91 43.47
N ILE A 407 31.23 10.79 43.45
CA ILE A 407 32.68 10.67 43.22
C ILE A 407 32.85 9.69 42.06
N LEU A 408 33.66 10.05 41.07
CA LEU A 408 34.01 9.18 39.93
C LEU A 408 35.46 8.75 40.09
N ALA A 409 35.71 7.44 40.09
CA ALA A 409 37.02 6.85 40.25
C ALA A 409 37.45 6.05 39.03
N GLY A 410 38.71 6.15 38.68
CA GLY A 410 39.39 5.38 37.66
C GLY A 410 40.78 4.96 38.08
N ASP A 411 41.52 4.26 37.23
CA ASP A 411 42.83 3.70 37.53
C ASP A 411 43.89 4.74 37.92
N LEU A 412 43.76 5.98 37.46
CA LEU A 412 44.75 7.06 37.68
C LEU A 412 44.36 8.04 38.77
N GLY A 413 43.20 7.82 39.42
CA GLY A 413 42.72 8.65 40.52
C GLY A 413 41.21 8.80 40.57
N GLU A 414 40.74 9.58 41.53
CA GLU A 414 39.32 9.86 41.75
C GLU A 414 39.04 11.36 41.80
N THR A 415 37.79 11.71 41.58
CA THR A 415 37.34 13.11 41.70
C THR A 415 37.10 13.46 43.17
N ARG A 416 37.20 14.74 43.50
CA ARG A 416 36.55 15.24 44.73
C ARG A 416 35.03 15.06 44.62
N VAL A 417 34.33 15.25 45.74
CA VAL A 417 32.85 15.23 45.74
C VAL A 417 32.32 16.26 44.75
N ARG A 418 31.49 15.80 43.84
CA ARG A 418 30.81 16.61 42.82
C ARG A 418 29.32 16.63 43.08
N THR A 419 28.66 17.73 42.73
CA THR A 419 27.23 17.90 42.92
C THR A 419 26.51 18.06 41.56
N LEU A 420 25.48 17.25 41.33
CA LEU A 420 24.60 17.42 40.20
C LEU A 420 23.64 18.57 40.50
N SER A 421 23.79 19.69 39.82
CA SER A 421 22.93 20.85 39.99
C SER A 421 22.77 21.63 38.69
N ASP A 422 21.61 22.23 38.49
CA ASP A 422 21.32 23.16 37.44
C ASP A 422 20.47 24.31 38.00
N SER A 423 20.90 25.53 37.81
CA SER A 423 20.18 26.72 38.29
C SER A 423 19.04 27.16 37.38
N ARG A 424 18.97 26.62 36.17
CA ARG A 424 18.03 27.04 35.12
C ARG A 424 16.83 26.13 34.94
N ARG A 425 16.95 24.86 35.41
CA ARG A 425 15.91 23.84 35.22
C ARG A 425 15.84 22.87 36.38
N ASP A 426 14.68 22.25 36.55
CA ASP A 426 14.51 21.10 37.45
C ASP A 426 15.20 19.88 36.80
N ILE A 427 16.14 19.27 37.51
CA ILE A 427 16.87 18.07 37.09
C ILE A 427 16.34 16.83 37.82
N LEU A 428 16.74 15.64 37.36
CA LEU A 428 16.46 14.34 37.97
C LEU A 428 14.95 14.08 38.14
N GLN A 429 14.13 14.62 37.23
CA GLN A 429 12.70 14.36 37.21
C GLN A 429 12.40 12.96 36.70
N ARG A 430 11.21 12.44 36.98
CA ARG A 430 10.74 11.13 36.51
C ARG A 430 10.92 10.98 35.01
N GLY A 431 11.68 9.97 34.57
CA GLY A 431 11.92 9.65 33.18
C GLY A 431 12.86 10.57 32.43
N ASP A 432 13.51 11.52 33.10
CA ASP A 432 14.45 12.45 32.50
C ASP A 432 15.82 11.81 32.24
N ILE A 433 16.47 12.38 31.22
CA ILE A 433 17.88 12.14 30.90
C ILE A 433 18.60 13.47 31.08
N ASP A 434 19.36 13.58 32.13
CA ASP A 434 20.10 14.79 32.44
C ASP A 434 21.57 14.65 32.02
N ALA A 435 22.07 15.62 31.26
CA ALA A 435 23.43 15.63 30.74
C ALA A 435 24.25 16.72 31.44
N PHE A 436 25.35 16.31 32.07
CA PHE A 436 26.29 17.22 32.74
C PHE A 436 27.67 17.13 32.11
N LEU A 437 28.39 18.26 32.12
CA LEU A 437 29.78 18.36 31.70
C LEU A 437 30.64 18.56 32.94
N MET A 438 31.49 17.60 33.23
CA MET A 438 32.46 17.63 34.34
C MET A 438 33.86 17.91 33.78
N ALA A 439 34.54 18.87 34.34
CA ALA A 439 35.95 19.13 34.09
C ALA A 439 36.81 18.61 35.22
N VAL A 440 37.96 18.02 34.90
CA VAL A 440 38.97 17.55 35.85
C VAL A 440 40.36 17.97 35.40
N PRO A 441 41.36 18.05 36.32
CA PRO A 441 42.71 18.50 35.96
C PRO A 441 43.42 17.56 34.98
N LYS A 442 43.23 16.23 35.18
CA LYS A 442 43.89 15.16 34.38
C LYS A 442 42.90 14.02 34.13
N SER A 443 43.21 13.17 33.15
CA SER A 443 42.46 11.93 32.91
C SER A 443 42.44 11.05 34.16
N LEU A 444 41.28 10.44 34.45
CA LEU A 444 41.12 9.44 35.49
C LEU A 444 41.57 8.03 35.05
N GLY A 445 41.94 7.88 33.76
CA GLY A 445 42.21 6.57 33.15
C GLY A 445 40.92 5.77 32.88
N PRO A 446 41.03 4.44 32.68
CA PRO A 446 39.89 3.57 32.69
C PRO A 446 39.07 3.75 33.97
N LEU A 447 37.75 3.90 33.82
CA LEU A 447 36.86 4.12 34.96
C LEU A 447 36.55 2.80 35.66
N ASN A 448 36.51 2.82 36.99
CA ASN A 448 36.29 1.66 37.85
C ASN A 448 34.90 1.67 38.48
N TYR A 449 34.57 2.74 39.18
CA TYR A 449 33.29 2.88 39.86
C TYR A 449 32.84 4.34 39.96
N ILE A 450 31.56 4.51 40.21
CA ILE A 450 30.94 5.78 40.64
C ILE A 450 30.31 5.55 42.03
N HIS A 451 30.70 6.37 42.99
CA HIS A 451 30.09 6.44 44.31
C HIS A 451 29.08 7.59 44.28
N ILE A 452 27.80 7.32 44.53
CA ILE A 452 26.70 8.29 44.37
C ILE A 452 25.73 8.22 45.52
N TRP A 453 25.27 9.38 46.01
CA TRP A 453 24.32 9.51 47.11
C TRP A 453 23.52 10.80 47.00
N HIS A 454 22.45 10.92 47.78
CA HIS A 454 21.73 12.16 47.98
C HIS A 454 21.56 12.51 49.45
N ASP A 455 21.35 13.79 49.71
CA ASP A 455 21.28 14.36 51.08
C ASP A 455 19.88 14.23 51.72
N ASN A 456 18.93 13.59 51.06
CA ASN A 456 17.54 13.41 51.52
C ASN A 456 16.82 14.72 51.90
N THR A 457 17.20 15.86 51.31
CA THR A 457 16.57 17.18 51.56
C THR A 457 15.24 17.41 50.85
N GLY A 458 14.85 16.53 49.92
CA GLY A 458 13.57 16.60 49.27
C GLY A 458 12.38 16.45 50.21
N SER A 459 11.28 17.17 49.98
CA SER A 459 10.07 17.08 50.79
C SER A 459 9.23 15.87 50.43
N ASN A 460 8.79 15.07 51.40
CA ASN A 460 7.89 13.90 51.21
C ASN A 460 8.39 12.92 50.14
N GLN A 461 7.51 12.58 49.19
CA GLN A 461 7.81 11.62 48.11
C GLN A 461 8.90 12.09 47.14
N SER A 462 9.26 13.38 47.13
CA SER A 462 10.33 13.92 46.31
C SER A 462 11.74 13.77 46.91
N ALA A 463 11.87 13.21 48.11
CA ALA A 463 13.17 12.85 48.71
C ALA A 463 13.76 11.59 48.07
N SER A 464 12.91 10.64 47.63
CA SER A 464 13.35 9.38 47.05
C SER A 464 13.68 9.54 45.57
N TRP A 465 14.67 8.75 45.12
CA TRP A 465 15.11 8.75 43.72
C TRP A 465 15.29 7.33 43.19
N PHE A 466 14.77 7.05 41.99
CA PHE A 466 15.01 5.78 41.30
C PHE A 466 15.98 5.99 40.15
N LEU A 467 17.22 5.57 40.34
CA LEU A 467 18.28 5.64 39.35
C LEU A 467 18.24 4.39 38.46
N LYS A 468 18.12 4.59 37.14
CA LYS A 468 18.17 3.49 36.20
C LYS A 468 19.62 3.09 35.89
N TYR A 469 20.40 4.02 35.37
CA TYR A 469 21.84 3.88 35.14
C TYR A 469 22.48 5.26 34.90
N ILE A 470 23.81 5.30 34.94
CA ILE A 470 24.60 6.46 34.55
C ILE A 470 25.51 6.05 33.40
N LEU A 471 25.64 6.91 32.41
CA LEU A 471 26.59 6.77 31.30
C LEU A 471 27.62 7.90 31.41
N VAL A 472 28.87 7.56 31.59
CA VAL A 472 29.98 8.50 31.53
C VAL A 472 30.71 8.34 30.22
N ARG A 473 30.90 9.44 29.52
CA ARG A 473 31.62 9.49 28.26
C ARG A 473 32.87 10.35 28.41
N ASP A 474 34.03 9.75 28.18
CA ASP A 474 35.29 10.47 28.04
C ASP A 474 35.27 11.19 26.67
N LEU A 475 35.33 12.52 26.67
CA LEU A 475 35.20 13.30 25.44
C LEU A 475 36.51 13.37 24.63
N GLN A 476 37.66 13.07 25.27
CA GLN A 476 38.93 13.00 24.56
C GLN A 476 39.19 11.64 23.93
N ARG A 477 38.83 10.55 24.62
CA ARG A 477 39.01 9.18 24.13
C ARG A 477 37.79 8.63 23.44
N MET A 478 36.64 9.30 23.58
CA MET A 478 35.34 8.86 23.08
C MET A 478 34.85 7.51 23.65
N GLU A 479 35.44 7.07 24.75
CA GLU A 479 35.09 5.86 25.47
C GLU A 479 33.81 6.06 26.29
N LYS A 480 33.00 4.99 26.43
CA LYS A 480 31.73 5.01 27.17
C LYS A 480 31.76 3.98 28.29
N SER A 481 31.56 4.43 29.53
CA SER A 481 31.44 3.57 30.69
C SER A 481 30.02 3.60 31.23
N TYR A 482 29.42 2.44 31.44
CA TYR A 482 28.06 2.28 31.95
C TYR A 482 28.09 1.86 33.42
N PHE A 483 27.29 2.52 34.27
CA PHE A 483 27.10 2.22 35.68
C PHE A 483 25.64 1.85 35.89
N LEU A 484 25.35 0.54 36.01
CA LEU A 484 23.98 0.04 36.12
C LEU A 484 23.55 0.10 37.59
N CYS A 485 22.31 0.57 37.87
CA CYS A 485 21.79 0.66 39.22
C CYS A 485 20.43 -0.05 39.35
N GLN A 486 19.39 0.43 38.70
CA GLN A 486 18.01 -0.07 38.76
C GLN A 486 17.43 -0.20 40.16
N LYS A 487 17.83 0.69 41.07
CA LYS A 487 17.43 0.68 42.50
C LYS A 487 16.95 2.05 42.96
N TRP A 488 16.19 2.03 44.04
CA TRP A 488 15.82 3.23 44.76
C TRP A 488 16.97 3.71 45.63
N PHE A 489 17.14 5.01 45.69
CA PHE A 489 17.83 5.75 46.69
C PHE A 489 16.75 6.37 47.59
N ALA A 490 16.42 5.74 48.68
CA ALA A 490 15.31 6.15 49.52
C ALA A 490 15.37 5.44 50.86
N VAL A 491 15.08 6.13 51.94
CA VAL A 491 15.00 5.55 53.28
C VAL A 491 13.82 4.59 53.42
N GLU A 492 12.70 4.91 52.74
CA GLU A 492 11.42 4.19 52.92
C GLU A 492 11.13 3.13 51.84
N LYS A 493 12.05 2.93 50.89
CA LYS A 493 11.82 2.03 49.74
C LYS A 493 12.96 1.03 49.56
N GLN A 494 12.64 -0.22 49.24
CA GLN A 494 13.57 -1.33 49.03
C GLN A 494 14.48 -1.60 50.25
N ASP A 495 15.79 -1.34 50.12
CA ASP A 495 16.80 -1.64 51.10
C ASP A 495 17.12 -0.46 52.07
N GLY A 496 16.42 0.66 51.90
CA GLY A 496 16.59 1.85 52.73
C GLY A 496 17.89 2.64 52.51
N LEU A 497 18.65 2.33 51.47
CA LEU A 497 19.94 2.96 51.20
C LEU A 497 19.77 4.21 50.31
N ILE A 498 20.43 5.29 50.74
CA ILE A 498 20.51 6.56 49.98
C ILE A 498 21.86 6.77 49.30
N GLU A 499 22.74 5.80 49.43
CA GLU A 499 24.13 5.82 48.98
C GLU A 499 24.51 4.49 48.36
N ARG A 500 25.24 4.52 47.23
CA ARG A 500 25.68 3.32 46.50
C ARG A 500 27.00 3.54 45.80
N VAL A 501 27.79 2.48 45.75
CA VAL A 501 28.96 2.36 44.88
C VAL A 501 28.55 1.48 43.68
N LEU A 502 28.64 2.02 42.50
CA LEU A 502 28.27 1.33 41.25
C LEU A 502 29.55 1.05 40.46
N PRO A 503 29.94 -0.20 40.22
CA PRO A 503 31.07 -0.53 39.37
C PRO A 503 30.72 -0.28 37.89
N VAL A 504 31.74 -0.19 37.04
CA VAL A 504 31.56 -0.19 35.58
C VAL A 504 30.96 -1.53 35.19
N ALA A 505 29.86 -1.48 34.47
CA ALA A 505 29.12 -2.66 34.01
C ALA A 505 29.98 -3.50 33.06
N ASP A 506 30.13 -4.78 33.37
CA ASP A 506 30.74 -5.76 32.48
C ASP A 506 29.83 -6.12 31.30
N ASP A 507 30.40 -6.70 30.23
CA ASP A 507 29.65 -7.09 29.03
C ASP A 507 28.59 -8.17 29.31
N SER A 508 28.78 -8.99 30.34
CA SER A 508 27.80 -9.97 30.83
C SER A 508 26.55 -9.29 31.42
N GLU A 509 26.73 -8.23 32.20
CA GLU A 509 25.64 -7.46 32.82
C GLU A 509 24.84 -6.66 31.76
N LYS A 510 25.54 -6.12 30.74
CA LYS A 510 24.89 -5.42 29.60
C LYS A 510 24.03 -6.36 28.75
N ARG A 511 24.32 -7.67 28.74
CA ARG A 511 23.58 -8.70 28.00
C ARG A 511 22.44 -9.36 28.78
N GLN A 512 22.20 -8.98 30.05
CA GLN A 512 21.06 -9.52 30.79
C GLN A 512 19.73 -9.28 30.04
N PHE A 513 18.96 -10.36 29.89
CA PHE A 513 17.68 -10.33 29.14
C PHE A 513 16.73 -9.23 29.61
N SER A 514 16.59 -9.04 30.92
CA SER A 514 15.72 -8.01 31.50
C SER A 514 16.13 -6.59 31.10
N TYR A 515 17.44 -6.33 31.04
CA TYR A 515 17.98 -5.04 30.61
C TYR A 515 17.77 -4.81 29.09
N LEU A 516 18.12 -5.79 28.27
CA LEU A 516 17.96 -5.73 26.83
C LEU A 516 16.48 -5.63 26.44
N PHE A 517 15.63 -6.45 27.05
CA PHE A 517 14.18 -6.42 26.81
C PHE A 517 13.59 -5.06 27.19
N SER A 518 13.90 -4.55 28.38
CA SER A 518 13.41 -3.24 28.82
C SER A 518 13.91 -2.10 27.92
N LYS A 519 15.15 -2.18 27.44
CA LYS A 519 15.73 -1.20 26.53
C LYS A 519 15.07 -1.27 25.15
N GLN A 520 14.91 -2.47 24.60
CA GLN A 520 14.32 -2.69 23.28
C GLN A 520 12.82 -2.35 23.28
N ALA A 521 12.09 -2.80 24.31
CA ALA A 521 10.67 -2.46 24.46
C ALA A 521 10.44 -0.95 24.58
N TYR A 522 11.29 -0.27 25.38
CA TYR A 522 11.20 1.19 25.50
C TYR A 522 11.51 1.88 24.16
N HIS A 523 12.56 1.45 23.45
CA HIS A 523 12.92 1.99 22.14
C HIS A 523 11.80 1.79 21.13
N ASN A 524 11.27 0.58 21.00
CA ASN A 524 10.20 0.27 20.09
C ASN A 524 8.92 1.07 20.41
N LEU A 525 8.55 1.18 21.69
CA LEU A 525 7.35 1.94 22.09
C LEU A 525 7.53 3.46 21.99
N SER A 526 8.73 3.98 22.30
CA SER A 526 8.95 5.43 22.31
C SER A 526 9.37 6.02 20.96
N GLU A 527 9.95 5.22 20.08
CA GLU A 527 10.45 5.65 18.76
C GLU A 527 9.75 4.95 17.62
N GLY A 528 9.44 3.65 17.75
CA GLY A 528 8.85 2.83 16.70
C GLY A 528 7.34 3.05 16.48
N HIS A 529 6.58 3.35 17.56
CA HIS A 529 5.14 3.55 17.44
C HIS A 529 4.75 5.03 17.38
N LEU A 530 4.17 5.45 16.26
CA LEU A 530 3.78 6.84 16.02
C LEU A 530 2.82 7.37 17.09
N TRP A 531 1.82 6.59 17.50
CA TRP A 531 0.82 6.98 18.51
C TRP A 531 1.37 7.06 19.93
N PHE A 532 2.06 6.02 20.39
CA PHE A 532 2.63 5.98 21.73
C PHE A 532 3.73 7.03 21.91
N SER A 533 4.49 7.29 20.87
CA SER A 533 5.58 8.24 20.90
C SER A 533 5.15 9.70 21.05
N ILE A 534 3.88 10.04 20.85
CA ILE A 534 3.35 11.37 21.23
C ILE A 534 3.53 11.62 22.72
N PHE A 535 3.37 10.59 23.57
CA PHE A 535 3.46 10.71 25.02
C PHE A 535 4.85 10.36 25.56
N SER A 536 5.52 9.35 25.00
CA SER A 536 6.75 8.74 25.52
C SER A 536 8.03 9.13 24.78
N ARG A 537 7.97 10.07 23.84
CA ARG A 537 9.11 10.52 23.02
C ARG A 537 10.31 10.93 23.89
N PRO A 538 11.55 10.43 23.61
CA PRO A 538 12.76 10.94 24.22
C PRO A 538 13.05 12.38 23.78
N PRO A 539 13.57 13.25 24.67
CA PRO A 539 13.84 14.65 24.35
C PRO A 539 14.85 14.84 23.21
N SER A 540 15.75 13.87 23.01
CA SER A 540 16.83 13.90 22.00
C SER A 540 16.38 13.61 20.57
N ASP A 541 15.15 13.16 20.35
CA ASP A 541 14.67 12.83 19.02
C ASP A 541 14.36 14.12 18.22
N ARG A 542 14.69 14.12 16.92
CA ARG A 542 14.43 15.26 16.01
C ARG A 542 12.96 15.36 15.60
N PHE A 543 12.27 14.23 15.55
CA PHE A 543 10.85 14.18 15.17
C PHE A 543 9.98 14.59 16.36
N THR A 544 9.44 15.81 16.30
CA THR A 544 8.72 16.45 17.43
C THR A 544 7.37 15.80 17.70
N ARG A 545 6.83 15.96 18.93
CA ARG A 545 5.47 15.49 19.27
C ARG A 545 4.39 16.14 18.39
N VAL A 546 4.59 17.41 18.04
CA VAL A 546 3.71 18.15 17.13
C VAL A 546 3.67 17.47 15.76
N GLN A 547 4.83 17.13 15.19
CA GLN A 547 4.91 16.44 13.90
C GLN A 547 4.24 15.06 13.95
N ARG A 548 4.51 14.27 15.01
CA ARG A 548 3.88 12.95 15.22
C ARG A 548 2.36 13.05 15.31
N CYS A 549 1.85 13.99 16.11
CA CYS A 549 0.41 14.23 16.24
C CYS A 549 -0.23 14.62 14.91
N THR A 550 0.44 15.45 14.11
CA THR A 550 -0.04 15.84 12.77
C THR A 550 -0.04 14.65 11.81
N CYS A 551 1.01 13.82 11.81
CA CYS A 551 1.05 12.61 10.99
C CYS A 551 -0.09 11.64 11.36
N CYS A 552 -0.33 11.41 12.66
CA CYS A 552 -1.47 10.59 13.11
C CYS A 552 -2.82 11.15 12.62
N PHE A 553 -3.01 12.46 12.71
CA PHE A 553 -4.24 13.10 12.26
C PHE A 553 -4.45 12.97 10.75
N VAL A 554 -3.39 13.19 9.96
CA VAL A 554 -3.45 13.03 8.51
C VAL A 554 -3.73 11.57 8.12
N LEU A 555 -3.03 10.60 8.72
CA LEU A 555 -3.27 9.18 8.48
C LEU A 555 -4.72 8.80 8.80
N PHE A 556 -5.25 9.26 9.93
CA PHE A 556 -6.63 8.99 10.32
C PHE A 556 -7.64 9.56 9.31
N LEU A 557 -7.48 10.82 8.88
CA LEU A 557 -8.36 11.42 7.87
C LEU A 557 -8.23 10.75 6.50
N THR A 558 -7.01 10.37 6.10
CA THR A 558 -6.78 9.67 4.84
C THR A 558 -7.42 8.28 4.86
N SER A 559 -7.30 7.53 5.96
CA SER A 559 -7.94 6.22 6.08
C SER A 559 -9.47 6.33 6.08
N MET A 560 -10.04 7.36 6.72
CA MET A 560 -11.49 7.64 6.63
C MET A 560 -11.92 7.94 5.20
N LEU A 561 -11.16 8.76 4.48
CA LEU A 561 -11.45 9.08 3.08
C LEU A 561 -11.39 7.83 2.19
N LEU A 562 -10.35 7.01 2.33
CA LEU A 562 -10.22 5.75 1.61
C LEU A 562 -11.38 4.80 1.92
N ASN A 563 -11.76 4.65 3.19
CA ASN A 563 -12.92 3.84 3.55
C ASN A 563 -14.24 4.34 2.91
N ILE A 564 -14.42 5.66 2.79
CA ILE A 564 -15.60 6.23 2.11
C ILE A 564 -15.55 5.92 0.62
N LEU A 565 -14.38 6.07 -0.02
CA LEU A 565 -14.22 5.80 -1.46
C LEU A 565 -14.47 4.33 -1.83
N TYR A 566 -14.15 3.40 -0.92
CA TYR A 566 -14.27 1.96 -1.14
C TYR A 566 -15.44 1.31 -0.39
N TYR A 567 -16.30 2.09 0.27
CA TYR A 567 -17.35 1.59 1.19
C TYR A 567 -18.34 0.63 0.51
N ASP A 568 -18.73 0.88 -0.73
CA ASP A 568 -19.78 0.13 -1.41
C ASP A 568 -19.25 -0.99 -2.33
N GLN A 569 -17.94 -1.17 -2.38
CA GLN A 569 -17.31 -2.15 -3.26
C GLN A 569 -17.36 -3.60 -2.72
N SER A 570 -17.79 -3.81 -1.48
CA SER A 570 -17.73 -5.12 -0.80
C SER A 570 -19.09 -5.75 -0.45
N THR A 571 -20.24 -5.13 -0.80
CA THR A 571 -21.53 -5.51 -0.21
C THR A 571 -22.32 -6.61 -0.93
N GLU A 572 -21.88 -7.15 -2.07
CA GLU A 572 -22.66 -8.18 -2.78
C GLU A 572 -22.32 -9.65 -2.46
N THR A 573 -21.39 -9.95 -1.56
CA THR A 573 -21.07 -11.34 -1.20
C THR A 573 -21.18 -11.62 0.30
N GLN A 574 -22.32 -11.28 0.91
CA GLN A 574 -22.68 -11.88 2.20
C GLN A 574 -23.51 -13.16 2.00
N THR A 575 -22.87 -14.23 1.53
CA THR A 575 -23.33 -15.60 1.80
C THR A 575 -22.42 -16.23 2.83
N ASN A 576 -22.91 -16.18 4.10
CA ASN A 576 -22.65 -17.17 5.14
C ASN A 576 -21.21 -17.61 5.43
N THR A 577 -20.46 -16.79 6.18
CA THR A 577 -19.71 -17.30 7.36
C THR A 577 -19.23 -16.09 8.16
N SER A 578 -20.01 -15.72 9.17
CA SER A 578 -19.81 -14.51 9.95
C SER A 578 -18.91 -14.76 11.15
N HIS A 579 -17.69 -14.27 11.09
CA HIS A 579 -16.95 -13.89 12.30
C HIS A 579 -16.83 -12.36 12.35
N ASN A 580 -17.95 -11.66 12.39
CA ASN A 580 -17.95 -10.20 12.56
C ASN A 580 -17.75 -9.88 14.04
N LEU A 581 -16.76 -9.04 14.34
CA LEU A 581 -16.61 -8.47 15.67
C LEU A 581 -17.62 -7.33 15.85
N THR A 582 -18.60 -7.53 16.70
CA THR A 582 -19.64 -6.53 17.02
C THR A 582 -19.31 -5.82 18.33
N PHE A 583 -19.15 -4.51 18.27
CA PHE A 583 -19.01 -3.64 19.44
C PHE A 583 -20.23 -2.71 19.52
N GLY A 584 -21.35 -3.18 20.07
CA GLY A 584 -22.59 -2.41 20.11
C GLY A 584 -23.12 -2.07 18.71
N PRO A 585 -23.35 -0.80 18.36
CA PRO A 585 -23.81 -0.40 17.02
C PRO A 585 -22.72 -0.39 15.95
N LEU A 586 -21.46 -0.66 16.32
CA LEU A 586 -20.33 -0.75 15.40
C LEU A 586 -20.05 -2.22 15.09
N TYR A 587 -20.05 -2.55 13.82
CA TYR A 587 -19.54 -3.84 13.38
C TYR A 587 -18.34 -3.64 12.45
N VAL A 588 -17.34 -4.49 12.59
CA VAL A 588 -16.09 -4.41 11.83
C VAL A 588 -15.88 -5.74 11.14
N THR A 589 -15.68 -5.72 9.83
CA THR A 589 -15.41 -6.94 9.06
C THR A 589 -13.94 -7.36 9.22
N PRO A 590 -13.61 -8.65 9.08
CA PRO A 590 -12.22 -9.13 9.12
C PRO A 590 -11.31 -8.44 8.09
N GLU A 591 -11.84 -8.06 6.93
CA GLU A 591 -11.11 -7.34 5.90
C GLU A 591 -10.75 -5.91 6.36
N GLN A 592 -11.66 -5.24 7.04
CA GLN A 592 -11.41 -3.93 7.63
C GLN A 592 -10.35 -4.00 8.73
N VAL A 593 -10.37 -5.05 9.55
CA VAL A 593 -9.32 -5.29 10.57
C VAL A 593 -7.98 -5.56 9.90
N ASN A 594 -7.93 -6.39 8.87
CA ASN A 594 -6.70 -6.68 8.14
C ASN A 594 -6.12 -5.41 7.48
N PHE A 595 -6.95 -4.58 6.86
CA PHE A 595 -6.51 -3.31 6.28
C PHE A 595 -5.92 -2.37 7.35
N PHE A 596 -6.57 -2.24 8.52
CA PHE A 596 -6.04 -1.47 9.64
C PHE A 596 -4.75 -2.07 10.23
N VAL A 597 -4.65 -3.39 10.31
CA VAL A 597 -3.47 -4.07 10.87
C VAL A 597 -2.27 -3.96 9.93
N PHE A 598 -2.45 -4.12 8.62
CA PHE A 598 -1.35 -3.99 7.66
C PHE A 598 -0.80 -2.57 7.52
N GLU A 599 -1.63 -1.53 7.59
CA GLU A 599 -1.14 -0.14 7.55
C GLU A 599 -0.52 0.36 8.87
N PHE A 600 -0.79 -0.32 10.01
CA PHE A 600 -0.28 0.12 11.31
C PHE A 600 0.94 -0.66 11.82
N PHE A 601 1.30 -1.80 11.21
CA PHE A 601 2.37 -2.67 11.70
C PHE A 601 3.57 -2.83 10.76
N ASP A 602 3.52 -2.31 9.52
CA ASP A 602 4.67 -2.10 8.65
C ASP A 602 5.19 -0.66 8.79
#